data_4a3c0c876602f21965d6bf87a95d8797
#
_entry.id   4a3c0c876602f21965d6bf87a95d8797
#
_cell.length_a   1.000
_cell.length_b   1.000
_cell.length_c   1.000
_cell.angle_alpha   90.00
_cell.angle_beta   90.00
_cell.angle_gamma   90.00
#
_symmetry.space_group_name_H-M   'P 1'
#
loop_
_entity.id
_entity.type
_entity.pdbx_description
1 polymer ?
#
loop_
_entity_poly.entity_id
_entity_poly.type
_entity_poly.pdbx_seq_one_letter_code
_entity_poly.pdbx_strand_id
1 'polypeptide(L)' 'MQEYIKNEVETLRLRAGATQEDLALRVNVSRQTIIALEKGRYTPSVLLAIKIAGFFKMPVEKVFKIHHGK' A
#
# COMPACT_ATOMS: atom_id res chain seq x y z
N MET A 1 -7.21 22.48 6.66
CA MET A 1 -6.97 21.56 5.53
C MET A 1 -6.20 20.37 6.03
N GLN A 2 -6.65 19.18 5.67
CA GLN A 2 -6.00 17.95 6.11
C GLN A 2 -5.42 17.22 4.91
N GLU A 3 -4.29 16.60 5.14
CA GLU A 3 -3.67 15.76 4.13
C GLU A 3 -3.61 14.33 4.67
N TYR A 4 -3.81 13.37 3.79
CA TYR A 4 -3.66 11.98 4.14
C TYR A 4 -3.18 11.20 2.93
N ILE A 5 -2.65 10.00 3.19
CA ILE A 5 -2.14 9.15 2.14
C ILE A 5 -3.27 8.30 1.61
N LYS A 6 -3.49 8.36 0.31
CA LYS A 6 -4.39 7.47 -0.40
C LYS A 6 -3.54 6.49 -1.19
N ASN A 7 -3.91 5.22 -1.18
CA ASN A 7 -3.10 4.23 -1.88
C ASN A 7 -3.93 3.41 -2.86
N GLU A 8 -3.22 2.83 -3.83
CA GLU A 8 -3.81 2.00 -4.87
C GLU A 8 -3.45 0.53 -4.67
N VAL A 9 -3.04 0.16 -3.46
CA VAL A 9 -2.50 -1.18 -3.19
C VAL A 9 -3.50 -2.26 -3.53
N GLU A 10 -4.74 -2.13 -3.09
CA GLU A 10 -5.75 -3.15 -3.34
C GLU A 10 -5.99 -3.33 -4.84
N THR A 11 -6.16 -2.23 -5.56
CA THR A 11 -6.39 -2.28 -7.01
C THR A 11 -5.23 -2.95 -7.73
N LEU A 12 -4.01 -2.54 -7.38
CA LEU A 12 -2.81 -3.10 -8.02
C LEU A 12 -2.63 -4.56 -7.67
N ARG A 13 -2.91 -4.91 -6.41
CA ARG A 13 -2.80 -6.29 -5.95
C ARG A 13 -3.76 -7.20 -6.71
N LEU A 14 -5.00 -6.77 -6.84
CA LEU A 14 -6.02 -7.55 -7.55
C LEU A 14 -5.66 -7.72 -9.03
N ARG A 15 -5.14 -6.67 -9.64
CA ARG A 15 -4.67 -6.74 -11.04
C ARG A 15 -3.54 -7.73 -11.20
N ALA A 16 -2.68 -7.82 -10.20
CA ALA A 16 -1.55 -8.75 -10.22
C ALA A 16 -1.94 -10.18 -9.86
N GLY A 17 -3.19 -10.40 -9.47
CA GLY A 17 -3.64 -11.72 -9.08
C GLY A 17 -3.09 -12.18 -7.74
N ALA A 18 -2.66 -11.25 -6.88
CA ALA A 18 -2.05 -11.58 -5.60
C ALA A 18 -3.07 -11.43 -4.48
N THR A 19 -2.97 -12.32 -3.48
CA THR A 19 -3.79 -12.20 -2.27
C THR A 19 -3.14 -11.23 -1.30
N GLN A 20 -3.90 -10.81 -0.28
CA GLN A 20 -3.33 -10.00 0.79
C GLN A 20 -2.18 -10.73 1.48
N GLU A 21 -2.32 -12.03 1.65
CA GLU A 21 -1.28 -12.83 2.28
C GLU A 21 -0.03 -12.90 1.41
N ASP A 22 -0.20 -13.06 0.09
CA ASP A 22 0.94 -13.05 -0.83
C ASP A 22 1.76 -11.77 -0.68
N LEU A 23 1.08 -10.63 -0.69
CA LEU A 23 1.76 -9.36 -0.56
C LEU A 23 2.44 -9.23 0.80
N ALA A 24 1.72 -9.62 1.87
CA ALA A 24 2.25 -9.53 3.23
C ALA A 24 3.55 -10.34 3.36
N LEU A 25 3.57 -11.55 2.83
CA LEU A 25 4.77 -12.38 2.86
C LEU A 25 5.93 -11.75 2.10
N ARG A 26 5.65 -11.18 0.93
CA ARG A 26 6.71 -10.62 0.08
C ARG A 26 7.32 -9.36 0.70
N VAL A 27 6.54 -8.58 1.42
CA VAL A 27 7.06 -7.35 2.03
C VAL A 27 7.31 -7.52 3.53
N ASN A 28 7.17 -8.74 4.02
CA ASN A 28 7.57 -9.14 5.39
C ASN A 28 6.79 -8.41 6.47
N VAL A 29 5.47 -8.38 6.33
CA VAL A 29 4.58 -7.87 7.38
C VAL A 29 3.44 -8.86 7.55
N SER A 30 2.58 -8.63 8.55
CA SER A 30 1.43 -9.48 8.77
C SER A 30 0.33 -9.15 7.76
N ARG A 31 -0.55 -10.11 7.52
CA ARG A 31 -1.72 -9.89 6.69
C ARG A 31 -2.58 -8.76 7.24
N GLN A 32 -2.70 -8.67 8.59
CA GLN A 32 -3.45 -7.61 9.23
C GLN A 32 -2.94 -6.22 8.86
N THR A 33 -1.62 -6.08 8.73
CA THR A 33 -1.02 -4.83 8.31
C THR A 33 -1.47 -4.44 6.90
N ILE A 34 -1.50 -5.40 5.98
CA ILE A 34 -1.95 -5.14 4.62
C ILE A 34 -3.44 -4.77 4.61
N ILE A 35 -4.26 -5.49 5.40
CA ILE A 35 -5.69 -5.19 5.48
C ILE A 35 -5.91 -3.75 5.95
N ALA A 36 -5.23 -3.36 7.04
CA ALA A 36 -5.37 -2.01 7.58
C ALA A 36 -4.87 -0.96 6.58
N LEU A 37 -3.76 -1.25 5.92
CA LEU A 37 -3.18 -0.34 4.94
C LEU A 37 -4.14 -0.11 3.76
N GLU A 38 -4.73 -1.18 3.23
CA GLU A 38 -5.64 -1.05 2.09
C GLU A 38 -6.90 -0.28 2.44
N LYS A 39 -7.32 -0.33 3.70
CA LYS A 39 -8.49 0.41 4.17
C LYS A 39 -8.18 1.85 4.55
N GLY A 40 -6.92 2.26 4.43
CA GLY A 40 -6.51 3.61 4.76
C GLY A 40 -6.38 3.86 6.25
N ARG A 41 -6.32 2.81 7.06
CA ARG A 41 -6.22 2.93 8.53
C ARG A 41 -4.79 2.88 9.03
N TYR A 42 -3.84 2.73 8.14
CA TYR A 42 -2.44 2.59 8.52
C TYR A 42 -1.58 3.24 7.46
N THR A 43 -0.76 4.19 7.87
CA THR A 43 0.20 4.83 6.99
C THR A 43 1.52 4.05 7.12
N PRO A 44 2.00 3.46 6.02
CA PRO A 44 3.21 2.65 6.12
C PRO A 44 4.45 3.48 6.36
N SER A 45 5.47 2.85 6.94
CA SER A 45 6.79 3.45 7.00
C SER A 45 7.32 3.63 5.57
N VAL A 46 8.35 4.48 5.44
CA VAL A 46 8.99 4.66 4.14
C VAL A 46 9.53 3.32 3.62
N LEU A 47 10.12 2.53 4.53
CA LEU A 47 10.64 1.22 4.16
C LEU A 47 9.54 0.33 3.57
N LEU A 48 8.41 0.24 4.26
CA LEU A 48 7.31 -0.61 3.79
C LEU A 48 6.74 -0.10 2.48
N ALA A 49 6.58 1.21 2.35
CA ALA A 49 6.05 1.81 1.12
C ALA A 49 6.94 1.48 -0.08
N ILE A 50 8.25 1.57 0.11
CA ILE A 50 9.20 1.26 -0.96
C ILE A 50 9.13 -0.22 -1.33
N LYS A 51 9.03 -1.10 -0.33
CA LYS A 51 8.90 -2.55 -0.58
C LYS A 51 7.62 -2.87 -1.35
N ILE A 52 6.52 -2.25 -0.99
CA ILE A 52 5.24 -2.49 -1.67
C ILE A 52 5.32 -2.01 -3.11
N ALA A 53 5.85 -0.80 -3.33
CA ALA A 53 6.02 -0.28 -4.68
C ALA A 53 6.93 -1.19 -5.51
N GLY A 54 7.99 -1.73 -4.89
CA GLY A 54 8.87 -2.68 -5.55
C GLY A 54 8.17 -3.96 -5.95
N PHE A 55 7.25 -4.44 -5.12
CA PHE A 55 6.44 -5.62 -5.46
C PHE A 55 5.67 -5.38 -6.77
N PHE A 56 5.15 -4.17 -6.94
CA PHE A 56 4.40 -3.82 -8.15
C PHE A 56 5.29 -3.28 -9.27
N LYS A 57 6.58 -3.13 -9.01
CA LYS A 57 7.55 -2.60 -9.99
C LYS A 57 7.14 -1.20 -10.44
N MET A 58 6.71 -0.38 -9.51
CA MET A 58 6.24 0.98 -9.76
C MET A 58 6.93 1.94 -8.80
N PRO A 59 7.05 3.22 -9.18
CA PRO A 59 7.55 4.21 -8.22
C PRO A 59 6.54 4.40 -7.09
N VAL A 60 7.06 4.75 -5.90
CA VAL A 60 6.25 4.91 -4.71
C VAL A 60 5.08 5.86 -4.94
N GLU A 61 5.32 6.96 -5.62
CA GLU A 61 4.30 7.99 -5.80
C GLU A 61 3.18 7.58 -6.75
N LYS A 62 3.32 6.46 -7.44
CA LYS A 62 2.24 5.89 -8.23
C LYS A 62 1.36 4.97 -7.41
N VAL A 63 1.87 4.50 -6.28
CA VAL A 63 1.14 3.60 -5.39
C VAL A 63 0.51 4.38 -4.24
N PHE A 64 1.24 5.35 -3.71
CA PHE A 64 0.81 6.17 -2.56
C PHE A 64 0.76 7.62 -2.98
N LYS A 65 -0.36 8.27 -2.73
CA LYS A 65 -0.57 9.65 -3.15
C LYS A 65 -1.05 10.48 -1.99
N ILE A 66 -0.64 11.73 -1.96
CA ILE A 66 -1.16 12.67 -0.98
C ILE A 66 -2.52 13.16 -1.47
N HIS A 67 -3.51 13.07 -0.60
CA HIS A 67 -4.84 13.59 -0.87
C HIS A 67 -5.13 14.72 0.09
N HIS A 68 -5.69 15.79 -0.44
CA HIS A 68 -6.02 16.98 0.35
C HIS A 68 -7.50 16.97 0.65
N GLY A 69 -7.85 16.85 1.92
CA GLY A 69 -9.23 16.90 2.35
C GLY A 69 -9.71 18.35 2.44
N LYS A 70 -11.01 18.50 2.52
CA LYS A 70 -11.60 19.81 2.73
C LYS A 70 -11.73 20.14 4.20
#